data_a1274af56ff75f6f1f66e0028b451305
#
_entry.id   a1274af56ff75f6f1f66e0028b451305
#
_cell.length_a   1.000
_cell.length_b   1.000
_cell.length_c   1.000
_cell.angle_alpha   90.00
_cell.angle_beta   90.00
_cell.angle_gamma   90.00
#
_symmetry.space_group_name_H-M   'P 1'
#
loop_
_entity.id
_entity.type
_entity.pdbx_description
1 polymer ?
#
loop_
_entity_poly.entity_id
_entity_poly.type
_entity_poly.pdbx_seq_one_letter_code
_entity_poly.pdbx_strand_id
1 'polypeptide(L)'
;MNIQDYLYEAMFHRKSIRKFKDEMLDNNVVRSVEERIKQLRPLFPEEQIVFRILSDDQIKGQVKGSTHHIAVYAKQGLKSYVNAGFMMQQMDLWLSANGMGSWWHVSSKPSKQWGAVEGLPFVFLITFGIADETLYREPSDFKRKPVSELTNCAEIQA
;
A
#
# COMPACT_ATOMS: atom_id res chain seq x y z
N MET A 1 20.73 0.82 11.30
CA MET A 1 20.17 0.10 10.13
C MET A 1 19.69 1.14 9.13
N ASN A 2 20.17 1.07 7.89
CA ASN A 2 19.75 1.99 6.83
C ASN A 2 18.27 1.70 6.50
N ILE A 3 17.49 2.72 6.13
CA ILE A 3 16.07 2.57 5.75
C ILE A 3 15.89 1.61 4.57
N GLN A 4 16.89 1.48 3.71
CA GLN A 4 16.89 0.55 2.59
C GLN A 4 16.95 -0.91 3.06
N ASP A 5 17.80 -1.24 4.03
CA ASP A 5 17.93 -2.59 4.58
C ASP A 5 16.63 -3.03 5.26
N TYR A 6 16.02 -2.12 5.98
CA TYR A 6 14.76 -2.33 6.69
C TYR A 6 13.56 -2.62 5.75
N LEU A 7 13.44 -1.88 4.66
CA LEU A 7 12.40 -2.13 3.65
C LEU A 7 12.69 -3.39 2.82
N TYR A 8 13.97 -3.71 2.61
CA TYR A 8 14.37 -4.91 1.90
C TYR A 8 13.92 -6.18 2.64
N GLU A 9 14.16 -6.26 3.94
CA GLU A 9 13.70 -7.39 4.76
C GLU A 9 12.18 -7.56 4.72
N ALA A 10 11.42 -6.46 4.74
CA ALA A 10 9.96 -6.50 4.65
C ALA A 10 9.45 -7.17 3.37
N MET A 11 10.20 -7.14 2.26
CA MET A 11 9.80 -7.78 1.00
C MET A 11 9.64 -9.30 1.13
N PHE A 12 10.42 -9.94 2.01
CA PHE A 12 10.41 -11.40 2.19
C PHE A 12 9.30 -11.88 3.12
N HIS A 13 8.76 -11.01 3.97
CA HIS A 13 7.80 -11.39 5.01
C HIS A 13 6.40 -10.79 4.79
N ARG A 14 6.31 -9.68 4.06
CA ARG A 14 5.04 -8.99 3.83
C ARG A 14 4.00 -9.87 3.14
N LYS A 15 2.78 -9.80 3.61
CA LYS A 15 1.59 -10.31 2.91
C LYS A 15 0.45 -9.28 2.97
N SER A 16 -0.55 -9.44 2.13
CA SER A 16 -1.78 -8.66 2.21
C SER A 16 -2.62 -9.12 3.40
N ILE A 17 -2.99 -8.18 4.27
CA ILE A 17 -3.85 -8.39 5.44
C ILE A 17 -5.28 -8.01 5.09
N ARG A 18 -6.23 -8.92 5.27
CA ARG A 18 -7.65 -8.72 4.93
C ARG A 18 -8.58 -8.70 6.13
N LYS A 19 -8.06 -9.02 7.31
CA LYS A 19 -8.77 -8.95 8.58
C LYS A 19 -8.03 -8.02 9.51
N PHE A 20 -8.74 -7.02 10.01
CA PHE A 20 -8.21 -6.03 10.94
C PHE A 20 -8.99 -6.13 12.26
N LYS A 21 -8.32 -5.83 13.36
CA LYS A 21 -8.96 -5.71 14.66
C LYS A 21 -9.90 -4.52 14.66
N ASP A 22 -10.95 -4.61 15.45
CA ASP A 22 -11.85 -3.46 15.72
C ASP A 22 -11.24 -2.58 16.81
N GLU A 23 -10.09 -2.02 16.51
CA GLU A 23 -9.27 -1.20 17.41
C GLU A 23 -8.64 -0.07 16.61
N MET A 24 -8.91 1.16 17.02
CA MET A 24 -8.36 2.35 16.36
C MET A 24 -6.86 2.45 16.54
N LEU A 25 -6.17 2.85 15.48
CA LEU A 25 -4.76 3.19 15.56
C LEU A 25 -4.55 4.41 16.46
N ASP A 26 -3.48 4.39 17.24
CA ASP A 26 -3.03 5.56 18.00
C ASP A 26 -2.73 6.73 17.04
N ASN A 27 -3.09 7.94 17.46
CA ASN A 27 -2.88 9.16 16.67
C ASN A 27 -1.42 9.39 16.30
N ASN A 28 -0.47 8.94 17.15
CA ASN A 28 0.97 9.03 16.83
C ASN A 28 1.35 8.09 15.68
N VAL A 29 0.71 6.93 15.59
CA VAL A 29 0.89 6.00 14.47
C VAL A 29 0.37 6.62 13.17
N VAL A 30 -0.83 7.18 13.18
CA VAL A 30 -1.39 7.88 12.01
C VAL A 30 -0.49 9.03 11.59
N ARG A 31 0.01 9.83 12.53
CA ARG A 31 0.97 10.90 12.25
C ARG A 31 2.27 10.39 11.65
N SER A 32 2.78 9.26 12.13
CA SER A 32 3.99 8.65 11.55
C SER A 32 3.78 8.20 10.09
N VAL A 33 2.58 7.74 9.75
CA VAL A 33 2.17 7.43 8.37
C VAL A 33 2.15 8.70 7.51
N GLU A 34 1.57 9.80 8.02
CA GLU A 34 1.58 11.10 7.33
C GLU A 34 3.00 11.60 7.04
N GLU A 35 3.88 11.53 8.04
CA GLU A 35 5.28 11.93 7.88
C GLU A 35 6.01 11.03 6.88
N ARG A 36 5.72 9.72 6.88
CA ARG A 36 6.30 8.80 5.91
C ARG A 36 5.83 9.10 4.49
N ILE A 37 4.56 9.44 4.29
CA ILE A 37 4.02 9.83 2.97
C ILE A 37 4.83 11.00 2.38
N LYS A 38 5.21 12.00 3.18
CA LYS A 38 6.02 13.14 2.73
C LYS A 38 7.45 12.75 2.29
N GLN A 39 7.93 11.59 2.72
CA GLN A 39 9.27 11.07 2.42
C GLN A 39 9.29 10.09 1.24
N LEU A 40 8.15 9.78 0.64
CA LEU A 40 8.07 8.87 -0.50
C LEU A 40 8.81 9.46 -1.69
N ARG A 41 9.64 8.64 -2.31
CA ARG A 41 10.42 9.03 -3.48
C ARG A 41 9.66 8.70 -4.76
N PRO A 42 9.36 9.67 -5.62
CA PRO A 42 8.76 9.40 -6.90
C PRO A 42 9.77 8.76 -7.87
N LEU A 43 9.27 7.93 -8.77
CA LEU A 43 10.05 7.45 -9.93
C LEU A 43 10.11 8.53 -11.02
N PHE A 44 9.03 9.30 -11.15
CA PHE A 44 8.90 10.43 -12.07
C PHE A 44 8.53 11.68 -11.29
N PRO A 45 9.53 12.53 -10.92
CA PRO A 45 9.31 13.70 -10.08
C PRO A 45 8.38 14.76 -10.69
N GLU A 46 8.24 14.78 -12.01
CA GLU A 46 7.37 15.70 -12.74
C GLU A 46 5.89 15.28 -12.70
N GLU A 47 5.58 14.03 -12.33
CA GLU A 47 4.22 13.53 -12.20
C GLU A 47 3.66 13.83 -10.81
N GLN A 48 2.68 14.70 -10.74
CA GLN A 48 2.03 15.02 -9.46
C GLN A 48 1.19 13.85 -8.96
N ILE A 49 1.49 13.40 -7.74
CA ILE A 49 0.72 12.41 -7.01
C ILE A 49 0.31 13.03 -5.67
N VAL A 50 -0.96 12.94 -5.33
CA VAL A 50 -1.51 13.44 -4.07
C VAL A 50 -2.01 12.25 -3.24
N PHE A 51 -1.73 12.29 -1.95
CA PHE A 51 -2.17 11.28 -0.98
C PHE A 51 -3.06 11.93 0.06
N ARG A 52 -4.09 11.19 0.51
CA ARG A 52 -4.94 11.57 1.66
C ARG A 52 -5.18 10.36 2.54
N ILE A 53 -5.03 10.54 3.84
CA ILE A 53 -5.47 9.54 4.81
C ILE A 53 -6.95 9.79 5.07
N LEU A 54 -7.74 8.75 4.90
CA LEU A 54 -9.19 8.73 5.08
C LEU A 54 -9.55 7.68 6.13
N SER A 55 -10.61 7.94 6.89
CA SER A 55 -11.22 7.01 7.84
C SER A 55 -12.28 6.13 7.15
N ASP A 56 -12.74 5.07 7.83
CA ASP A 56 -13.71 4.11 7.28
C ASP A 56 -15.02 4.77 6.85
N ASP A 57 -15.52 5.77 7.59
CA ASP A 57 -16.73 6.53 7.27
C ASP A 57 -16.61 7.37 5.97
N GLN A 58 -15.39 7.63 5.53
CA GLN A 58 -15.11 8.38 4.31
C GLN A 58 -14.95 7.48 3.07
N ILE A 59 -15.07 6.16 3.24
CA ILE A 59 -14.91 5.17 2.18
C ILE A 59 -16.24 4.47 1.90
N LYS A 60 -16.49 4.16 0.62
CA LYS A 60 -17.56 3.25 0.19
C LYS A 60 -16.95 1.88 -0.11
N GLY A 61 -17.35 0.89 0.64
CA GLY A 61 -16.84 -0.48 0.54
C GLY A 61 -16.79 -1.13 1.91
N GLN A 62 -16.66 -2.44 1.96
CA GLN A 62 -16.58 -3.17 3.24
C GLN A 62 -15.13 -3.56 3.52
N VAL A 63 -14.60 -3.04 4.61
CA VAL A 63 -13.39 -3.56 5.26
C VAL A 63 -13.81 -4.02 6.66
N LYS A 64 -13.37 -5.19 7.09
CA LYS A 64 -13.67 -5.69 8.42
C LYS A 64 -12.65 -5.17 9.43
N GLY A 65 -13.14 -4.59 10.52
CA GLY A 65 -12.33 -4.00 11.59
C GLY A 65 -12.16 -2.49 11.42
N SER A 66 -11.53 -1.85 12.37
CA SER A 66 -11.22 -0.42 12.34
C SER A 66 -9.96 -0.16 11.54
N THR A 67 -10.08 0.62 10.48
CA THR A 67 -8.98 0.85 9.55
C THR A 67 -8.85 2.33 9.15
N HIS A 68 -7.70 2.62 8.54
CA HIS A 68 -7.44 3.87 7.82
C HIS A 68 -7.08 3.55 6.38
N HIS A 69 -7.22 4.52 5.51
CA HIS A 69 -7.01 4.34 4.09
C HIS A 69 -6.12 5.44 3.54
N ILE A 70 -5.09 5.08 2.80
CA ILE A 70 -4.32 6.04 2.00
C ILE A 70 -4.93 6.06 0.60
N ALA A 71 -5.72 7.08 0.31
CA ALA A 71 -6.26 7.31 -1.02
C ALA A 71 -5.25 8.03 -1.90
N VAL A 72 -5.09 7.57 -3.13
CA VAL A 72 -4.11 8.05 -4.10
C VAL A 72 -4.81 8.74 -5.25
N TYR A 73 -4.35 9.94 -5.58
CA TYR A 73 -4.90 10.78 -6.64
C TYR A 73 -3.79 11.13 -7.62
N ALA A 74 -4.06 10.98 -8.90
CA ALA A 74 -3.11 11.25 -9.97
C ALA A 74 -3.82 11.61 -11.27
N LYS A 75 -3.14 12.30 -12.18
CA LYS A 75 -3.59 12.48 -13.54
C LYS A 75 -3.73 11.13 -14.25
N GLN A 76 -4.70 11.01 -15.13
CA GLN A 76 -4.84 9.80 -15.96
C GLN A 76 -3.65 9.66 -16.91
N GLY A 77 -3.02 8.48 -16.87
CA GLY A 77 -1.89 8.16 -17.73
C GLY A 77 -1.00 7.07 -17.14
N LEU A 78 -0.38 6.30 -18.01
CA LEU A 78 0.48 5.17 -17.62
C LEU A 78 1.61 5.64 -16.69
N LYS A 79 2.26 6.75 -17.03
CA LYS A 79 3.40 7.29 -16.28
C LYS A 79 3.00 7.68 -14.84
N SER A 80 1.86 8.38 -14.68
CA SER A 80 1.32 8.74 -13.37
C SER A 80 0.93 7.49 -12.56
N TYR A 81 0.34 6.48 -13.20
CA TYR A 81 -0.06 5.24 -12.51
C TYR A 81 1.14 4.41 -12.07
N VAL A 82 2.18 4.31 -12.90
CA VAL A 82 3.44 3.64 -12.53
C VAL A 82 4.09 4.38 -11.35
N ASN A 83 4.12 5.71 -11.39
CA ASN A 83 4.67 6.53 -10.32
C ASN A 83 3.91 6.34 -9.00
N ALA A 84 2.58 6.40 -9.05
CA ALA A 84 1.71 6.15 -7.89
C ALA A 84 1.93 4.76 -7.28
N GLY A 85 2.02 3.72 -8.11
CA GLY A 85 2.30 2.35 -7.68
C GLY A 85 3.68 2.21 -7.05
N PHE A 86 4.72 2.82 -7.64
CA PHE A 86 6.07 2.82 -7.12
C PHE A 86 6.18 3.50 -5.75
N MET A 87 5.53 4.66 -5.57
CA MET A 87 5.51 5.37 -4.30
C MET A 87 4.74 4.57 -3.24
N MET A 88 3.59 4.03 -3.58
CA MET A 88 2.78 3.26 -2.63
C MET A 88 3.38 1.91 -2.28
N GLN A 89 4.20 1.30 -3.13
CA GLN A 89 4.96 0.11 -2.77
C GLN A 89 5.98 0.40 -1.65
N GLN A 90 6.62 1.57 -1.65
CA GLN A 90 7.48 1.99 -0.55
C GLN A 90 6.68 2.13 0.76
N MET A 91 5.45 2.66 0.66
CA MET A 91 4.56 2.81 1.82
C MET A 91 4.10 1.46 2.35
N ASP A 92 3.71 0.54 1.48
CA ASP A 92 3.24 -0.81 1.82
C ASP A 92 4.33 -1.62 2.56
N LEU A 93 5.56 -1.56 2.08
CA LEU A 93 6.71 -2.16 2.76
C LEU A 93 6.97 -1.51 4.12
N TRP A 94 6.87 -0.19 4.20
CA TRP A 94 7.08 0.54 5.45
C TRP A 94 6.00 0.21 6.49
N LEU A 95 4.73 0.13 6.10
CA LEU A 95 3.63 -0.29 6.98
C LEU A 95 3.90 -1.68 7.56
N SER A 96 4.23 -2.65 6.71
CA SER A 96 4.56 -4.01 7.13
C SER A 96 5.76 -4.06 8.08
N ALA A 97 6.82 -3.34 7.76
CA ALA A 97 8.03 -3.27 8.57
C ALA A 97 7.80 -2.61 9.95
N ASN A 98 6.75 -1.79 10.08
CA ASN A 98 6.34 -1.17 11.35
C ASN A 98 5.19 -1.93 12.05
N GLY A 99 4.94 -3.19 11.70
CA GLY A 99 3.96 -4.02 12.38
C GLY A 99 2.50 -3.73 12.01
N MET A 100 2.25 -2.97 10.95
CA MET A 100 0.90 -2.67 10.47
C MET A 100 0.50 -3.59 9.33
N GLY A 101 -0.73 -4.09 9.38
CA GLY A 101 -1.35 -4.78 8.27
C GLY A 101 -1.70 -3.80 7.15
N SER A 102 -1.55 -4.23 5.91
CA SER A 102 -1.92 -3.44 4.73
C SER A 102 -2.57 -4.27 3.64
N TRP A 103 -3.45 -3.62 2.87
CA TRP A 103 -4.14 -4.25 1.75
C TRP A 103 -4.41 -3.25 0.62
N TRP A 104 -3.95 -3.58 -0.59
CA TRP A 104 -4.28 -2.84 -1.80
C TRP A 104 -5.74 -3.11 -2.18
N HIS A 105 -6.57 -2.07 -2.15
CA HIS A 105 -8.00 -2.18 -2.34
C HIS A 105 -8.43 -1.66 -3.72
N VAL A 106 -8.93 -2.56 -4.57
CA VAL A 106 -9.37 -2.21 -5.93
C VAL A 106 -10.87 -1.89 -5.98
N SER A 107 -11.66 -2.49 -5.06
CA SER A 107 -13.13 -2.39 -5.08
C SER A 107 -13.71 -1.26 -4.24
N SER A 108 -12.95 -0.73 -3.27
CA SER A 108 -13.38 0.38 -2.43
C SER A 108 -13.03 1.72 -3.05
N LYS A 109 -13.88 2.71 -2.83
CA LYS A 109 -13.71 4.07 -3.35
C LYS A 109 -13.98 5.09 -2.25
N PRO A 110 -13.35 6.26 -2.28
CA PRO A 110 -13.71 7.35 -1.39
C PRO A 110 -15.16 7.79 -1.60
N SER A 111 -15.77 8.35 -0.57
CA SER A 111 -17.07 9.03 -0.69
C SER A 111 -16.98 10.17 -1.70
N LYS A 112 -18.13 10.62 -2.23
CA LYS A 112 -18.20 11.57 -3.37
C LYS A 112 -17.35 12.83 -3.16
N GLN A 113 -17.30 13.35 -1.94
CA GLN A 113 -16.52 14.54 -1.58
C GLN A 113 -15.00 14.35 -1.75
N TRP A 114 -14.53 13.10 -1.70
CA TRP A 114 -13.12 12.70 -1.85
C TRP A 114 -12.84 12.02 -3.21
N GLY A 115 -13.76 12.13 -4.17
CA GLY A 115 -13.59 11.54 -5.49
C GLY A 115 -12.51 12.19 -6.35
N ALA A 116 -12.15 13.44 -6.02
CA ALA A 116 -11.01 14.17 -6.59
C ALA A 116 -10.41 15.09 -5.54
N VAL A 117 -9.11 15.31 -5.58
CA VAL A 117 -8.35 16.20 -4.69
C VAL A 117 -7.37 17.01 -5.52
N GLU A 118 -7.34 18.32 -5.32
CA GLU A 118 -6.45 19.25 -6.05
C GLU A 118 -6.61 19.12 -7.60
N GLY A 119 -7.82 18.81 -8.06
CA GLY A 119 -8.10 18.60 -9.49
C GLY A 119 -7.67 17.23 -10.04
N LEU A 120 -7.06 16.37 -9.22
CA LEU A 120 -6.64 15.04 -9.60
C LEU A 120 -7.72 14.00 -9.25
N PRO A 121 -8.09 13.10 -10.17
CA PRO A 121 -9.04 12.04 -9.89
C PRO A 121 -8.45 10.97 -8.99
N PHE A 122 -9.31 10.29 -8.23
CA PHE A 122 -8.97 9.10 -7.46
C PHE A 122 -8.49 7.97 -8.36
N VAL A 123 -7.43 7.25 -7.92
CA VAL A 123 -6.84 6.11 -8.65
C VAL A 123 -7.08 4.81 -7.91
N PHE A 124 -6.56 4.66 -6.70
CA PHE A 124 -6.72 3.49 -5.83
C PHE A 124 -6.47 3.87 -4.37
N LEU A 125 -6.70 2.90 -3.46
CA LEU A 125 -6.34 3.07 -2.06
C LEU A 125 -5.63 1.85 -1.49
N ILE A 126 -4.85 2.08 -0.43
CA ILE A 126 -4.34 1.06 0.47
C ILE A 126 -5.03 1.24 1.81
N THR A 127 -5.66 0.16 2.28
CA THR A 127 -6.18 0.06 3.65
C THR A 127 -5.06 -0.39 4.58
N PHE A 128 -5.00 0.17 5.79
CA PHE A 128 -4.04 -0.25 6.82
C PHE A 128 -4.64 -0.18 8.22
N GLY A 129 -4.12 -0.99 9.13
CA GLY A 129 -4.60 -1.10 10.49
C GLY A 129 -3.89 -2.20 11.28
N ILE A 130 -4.40 -2.50 12.47
CA ILE A 130 -3.90 -3.59 13.32
C ILE A 130 -4.41 -4.91 12.73
N ALA A 131 -3.48 -5.82 12.37
CA ALA A 131 -3.85 -7.10 11.80
C ALA A 131 -4.59 -7.99 12.83
N ASP A 132 -5.70 -8.62 12.40
CA ASP A 132 -6.40 -9.69 13.14
C ASP A 132 -6.14 -11.07 12.49
N GLU A 133 -4.98 -11.22 11.92
CA GLU A 133 -4.45 -12.46 11.35
C GLU A 133 -2.91 -12.41 11.43
N THR A 134 -2.23 -13.52 11.13
CA THR A 134 -0.77 -13.54 11.08
C THR A 134 -0.24 -12.45 10.13
N LEU A 135 0.55 -11.52 10.66
CA LEU A 135 1.02 -10.34 9.92
C LEU A 135 2.04 -10.71 8.83
N TYR A 136 2.91 -11.65 9.12
CA TYR A 136 4.02 -12.05 8.25
C TYR A 136 3.83 -13.47 7.73
N ARG A 137 4.58 -13.81 6.71
CA ARG A 137 4.70 -15.16 6.18
C ARG A 137 6.17 -15.49 5.94
N GLU A 138 6.50 -16.76 6.00
CA GLU A 138 7.82 -17.27 5.67
C GLU A 138 7.97 -17.42 4.15
N PRO A 139 9.20 -17.34 3.61
CA PRO A 139 9.44 -17.58 2.17
C PRO A 139 8.88 -18.92 1.66
N SER A 140 8.85 -19.97 2.51
CA SER A 140 8.27 -21.28 2.21
C SER A 140 6.75 -21.24 1.98
N ASP A 141 6.05 -20.24 2.49
CA ASP A 141 4.59 -20.09 2.33
C ASP A 141 4.21 -19.53 0.95
N PHE A 142 5.19 -19.08 0.17
CA PHE A 142 4.95 -18.54 -1.16
C PHE A 142 4.65 -19.63 -2.18
N LYS A 143 3.42 -19.70 -2.63
CA LYS A 143 3.03 -20.52 -3.79
C LYS A 143 3.43 -19.80 -5.08
N ARG A 144 4.69 -19.86 -5.44
CA ARG A 144 5.21 -19.26 -6.67
C ARG A 144 5.09 -20.25 -7.83
N LYS A 145 4.74 -19.73 -9.00
CA LYS A 145 4.89 -20.50 -10.24
C LYS A 145 6.37 -20.71 -10.53
N PRO A 146 6.78 -21.89 -11.05
CA PRO A 146 8.14 -22.10 -11.50
C PRO A 146 8.46 -21.16 -12.66
N VAL A 147 9.74 -20.82 -12.82
CA VAL A 147 10.19 -19.89 -13.86
C VAL A 147 9.76 -20.35 -15.26
N SER A 148 9.75 -21.67 -15.50
CA SER A 148 9.30 -22.28 -16.76
C SER A 148 7.83 -21.99 -17.13
N GLU A 149 6.98 -21.65 -16.15
CA GLU A 149 5.59 -21.23 -16.38
C GLU A 149 5.45 -19.71 -16.60
N LEU A 150 6.48 -18.94 -16.27
CA LEU A 150 6.46 -17.47 -16.33
C LEU A 150 7.14 -16.92 -17.57
N THR A 151 8.04 -17.68 -18.17
CA THR A 151 8.79 -17.28 -19.36
C THR A 151 9.12 -18.49 -20.22
N ASN A 152 9.20 -18.27 -21.53
CA ASN A 152 9.73 -19.23 -22.51
C ASN A 152 11.23 -19.00 -22.80
N CYS A 153 11.91 -18.13 -22.07
CA CYS A 153 13.34 -17.93 -22.16
C CYS A 153 14.08 -19.09 -21.47
N ALA A 154 14.73 -19.94 -22.26
CA ALA A 154 15.51 -21.07 -21.78
C ALA A 154 16.79 -20.69 -20.99
N GLU A 155 17.16 -19.41 -20.99
CA GLU A 155 18.41 -18.90 -20.42
C GLU A 155 18.32 -18.35 -18.99
N ILE A 156 17.13 -18.26 -18.40
CA ILE A 156 16.99 -17.84 -16.99
C ILE A 156 17.14 -19.11 -16.13
N GLN A 157 18.36 -19.53 -15.92
CA GLN A 157 18.70 -20.45 -14.83
C GLN A 157 18.84 -19.62 -13.55
N ALA A 158 18.11 -20.05 -12.50
CA ALA A 158 18.15 -19.46 -11.17
C ALA A 158 19.51 -19.68 -10.50
#